data_97e251e4c888697a76b196a507669c7b
#
_entry.id   97e251e4c888697a76b196a507669c7b
#
_cell.length_a   1.000
_cell.length_b   1.000
_cell.length_c   1.000
_cell.angle_alpha   90.00
_cell.angle_beta   90.00
_cell.angle_gamma   90.00
#
_symmetry.space_group_name_H-M   'P 1'
#
loop_
_entity.id
_entity.type
_entity.pdbx_description
1 polymer ?
#
loop_
_entity_poly.entity_id
_entity_poly.type
_entity_poly.pdbx_seq_one_letter_code
_entity_poly.pdbx_strand_id
1 'polypeptide(L)'
;MSNKFDYNLIKTLVLVYETKSMSKSAKALGLSSPTLTYALNKLRDYYNDPLFIKSSRGLKATPVANQLYPNFKKIDEDIANSVMISGKNYPEVADVIIRTNTMVEYFLMDKLLKNNKLREGINFTFNNRIMLEEQRLTALVSREVDIDIGSAIKHNHSFISTRIAQSKIIGLCRQGHPRIKENLSLEQWMKEEHAVLSSAETHAYLPEKLYANFHQRNIRYRSNSLLNMLHCIEKSDFVMFFPEFLLKHIPHYFNLQTVAIPWMEKDTLDVYAYIHSKAKNDERLLHIIDLLKL
;
A
#
# COMPACT_ATOMS: atom_id res chain seq x y z
N MET A 1 24.06 -12.66 -33.29
CA MET A 1 24.37 -13.10 -31.93
C MET A 1 23.91 -11.99 -30.97
N SER A 2 22.98 -12.25 -30.08
CA SER A 2 22.53 -11.26 -29.07
C SER A 2 23.71 -10.96 -28.14
N ASN A 3 24.29 -9.78 -28.26
CA ASN A 3 25.39 -9.33 -27.41
C ASN A 3 24.78 -8.98 -26.04
N LYS A 4 24.67 -9.97 -25.16
CA LYS A 4 24.10 -9.83 -23.84
C LYS A 4 24.97 -8.87 -23.02
N PHE A 5 24.46 -7.70 -22.63
CA PHE A 5 25.18 -6.72 -21.84
C PHE A 5 25.62 -7.33 -20.49
N ASP A 6 26.87 -7.12 -20.12
CA ASP A 6 27.40 -7.56 -18.82
C ASP A 6 27.20 -6.47 -17.78
N TYR A 7 26.23 -6.67 -16.88
CA TYR A 7 25.88 -5.69 -15.84
C TYR A 7 27.02 -5.35 -14.87
N ASN A 8 28.06 -6.22 -14.76
CA ASN A 8 29.23 -5.93 -13.94
C ASN A 8 30.05 -4.74 -14.48
N LEU A 9 29.84 -4.38 -15.75
CA LEU A 9 30.51 -3.25 -16.37
C LEU A 9 29.93 -1.88 -15.91
N ILE A 10 28.74 -1.85 -15.34
CA ILE A 10 28.10 -0.63 -14.85
C ILE A 10 28.99 0.09 -13.84
N LYS A 11 29.45 -0.62 -12.83
CA LYS A 11 30.31 -0.09 -11.78
C LYS A 11 31.67 0.39 -12.31
N THR A 12 32.17 -0.25 -13.37
CA THR A 12 33.38 0.17 -14.08
C THR A 12 33.22 1.57 -14.67
N LEU A 13 32.15 1.82 -15.42
CA LEU A 13 31.90 3.13 -16.02
C LEU A 13 31.71 4.20 -14.94
N VAL A 14 30.93 3.93 -13.91
CA VAL A 14 30.65 4.88 -12.81
C VAL A 14 31.96 5.32 -12.15
N LEU A 15 32.81 4.36 -11.73
CA LEU A 15 34.05 4.70 -11.03
C LEU A 15 35.10 5.38 -11.92
N VAL A 16 35.22 4.99 -13.19
CA VAL A 16 36.11 5.70 -14.12
C VAL A 16 35.64 7.13 -14.37
N TYR A 17 34.34 7.35 -14.46
CA TYR A 17 33.76 8.67 -14.63
C TYR A 17 34.02 9.59 -13.43
N GLU A 18 33.84 9.07 -12.21
CA GLU A 18 34.02 9.83 -10.96
C GLU A 18 35.48 10.12 -10.65
N THR A 19 36.37 9.11 -10.79
CA THR A 19 37.77 9.25 -10.42
C THR A 19 38.61 9.91 -11.49
N LYS A 20 38.15 9.91 -12.75
CA LYS A 20 38.89 10.36 -13.93
C LYS A 20 40.29 9.73 -14.08
N SER A 21 40.50 8.52 -13.51
CA SER A 21 41.78 7.86 -13.40
C SER A 21 41.63 6.32 -13.42
N MET A 22 42.24 5.65 -14.37
CA MET A 22 42.25 4.20 -14.47
C MET A 22 42.83 3.52 -13.22
N SER A 23 43.95 4.02 -12.70
CA SER A 23 44.60 3.42 -11.53
C SER A 23 43.79 3.57 -10.25
N LYS A 24 43.16 4.74 -10.04
CA LYS A 24 42.27 4.96 -8.89
C LYS A 24 41.01 4.11 -8.97
N SER A 25 40.42 3.98 -10.15
CA SER A 25 39.24 3.12 -10.38
C SER A 25 39.58 1.64 -10.18
N ALA A 26 40.72 1.16 -10.69
CA ALA A 26 41.16 -0.22 -10.48
C ALA A 26 41.32 -0.53 -8.99
N LYS A 27 41.99 0.35 -8.24
CA LYS A 27 42.13 0.22 -6.78
C LYS A 27 40.78 0.19 -6.06
N ALA A 28 39.88 1.07 -6.42
CA ALA A 28 38.55 1.14 -5.82
C ALA A 28 37.69 -0.11 -6.09
N LEU A 29 37.88 -0.75 -7.26
CA LEU A 29 37.21 -1.99 -7.64
C LEU A 29 37.91 -3.26 -7.12
N GLY A 30 39.08 -3.14 -6.53
CA GLY A 30 39.92 -4.31 -6.17
C GLY A 30 40.38 -5.08 -7.40
N LEU A 31 40.52 -4.43 -8.55
CA LEU A 31 40.90 -5.03 -9.82
C LEU A 31 42.36 -4.65 -10.21
N SER A 32 42.99 -5.51 -11.05
CA SER A 32 44.20 -5.11 -11.71
C SER A 32 43.95 -4.10 -12.84
N SER A 33 44.94 -3.24 -13.16
CA SER A 33 44.81 -2.28 -14.27
C SER A 33 44.50 -2.95 -15.62
N PRO A 34 45.10 -4.10 -15.98
CA PRO A 34 44.71 -4.81 -17.20
C PRO A 34 43.23 -5.27 -17.18
N THR A 35 42.75 -5.79 -16.04
CA THR A 35 41.34 -6.23 -15.89
C THR A 35 40.38 -5.08 -16.09
N LEU A 36 40.65 -3.91 -15.48
CA LEU A 36 39.84 -2.72 -15.66
C LEU A 36 39.86 -2.25 -17.12
N THR A 37 41.03 -2.28 -17.77
CA THR A 37 41.17 -1.90 -19.19
C THR A 37 40.32 -2.82 -20.07
N TYR A 38 40.35 -4.14 -19.82
CA TYR A 38 39.52 -5.11 -20.53
C TYR A 38 38.02 -4.83 -20.33
N ALA A 39 37.60 -4.57 -19.10
CA ALA A 39 36.21 -4.23 -18.82
C ALA A 39 35.77 -2.95 -19.55
N LEU A 40 36.61 -1.92 -19.55
CA LEU A 40 36.33 -0.67 -20.27
C LEU A 40 36.29 -0.87 -21.79
N ASN A 41 37.14 -1.72 -22.34
CA ASN A 41 37.12 -2.05 -23.77
C ASN A 41 35.82 -2.75 -24.17
N LYS A 42 35.30 -3.68 -23.35
CA LYS A 42 33.97 -4.27 -23.59
C LYS A 42 32.85 -3.20 -23.66
N LEU A 43 32.90 -2.19 -22.81
CA LEU A 43 31.93 -1.08 -22.87
C LEU A 43 32.11 -0.24 -24.15
N ARG A 44 33.36 0.02 -24.55
CA ARG A 44 33.69 0.73 -25.80
C ARG A 44 33.17 -0.01 -27.03
N ASP A 45 33.37 -1.31 -27.07
CA ASP A 45 32.89 -2.17 -28.16
C ASP A 45 31.33 -2.20 -28.18
N TYR A 46 30.70 -2.27 -27.00
CA TYR A 46 29.26 -2.32 -26.90
C TYR A 46 28.59 -1.02 -27.38
N TYR A 47 29.13 0.16 -26.98
CA TYR A 47 28.61 1.44 -27.34
C TYR A 47 29.22 2.05 -28.61
N ASN A 48 30.18 1.40 -29.19
CA ASN A 48 31.00 1.89 -30.33
C ASN A 48 31.48 3.33 -30.07
N ASP A 49 32.00 3.58 -28.87
CA ASP A 49 32.45 4.89 -28.40
C ASP A 49 33.65 4.72 -27.46
N PRO A 50 34.69 5.59 -27.54
CA PRO A 50 35.84 5.51 -26.64
C PRO A 50 35.51 5.77 -25.16
N LEU A 51 34.33 6.29 -24.83
CA LEU A 51 33.80 6.65 -23.53
C LEU A 51 34.67 7.61 -22.73
N PHE A 52 35.97 7.39 -22.70
CA PHE A 52 36.93 8.26 -22.02
C PHE A 52 38.15 8.45 -22.87
N ILE A 53 38.58 9.72 -23.04
CA ILE A 53 39.78 10.15 -23.77
C ILE A 53 40.81 10.73 -22.81
N LYS A 54 42.11 10.54 -23.12
CA LYS A 54 43.22 11.13 -22.34
C LYS A 54 43.21 12.64 -22.49
N SER A 55 43.39 13.36 -21.39
CA SER A 55 43.57 14.82 -21.34
C SER A 55 44.71 15.19 -20.40
N SER A 56 45.16 16.44 -20.44
CA SER A 56 46.18 16.96 -19.52
C SER A 56 45.84 16.87 -18.05
N ARG A 57 44.53 16.72 -17.73
CA ARG A 57 44.01 16.61 -16.35
C ARG A 57 43.46 15.22 -16.00
N GLY A 58 43.86 14.17 -16.72
CA GLY A 58 43.36 12.82 -16.53
C GLY A 58 42.43 12.37 -17.67
N LEU A 59 41.42 11.58 -17.35
CA LEU A 59 40.41 11.13 -18.32
C LEU A 59 39.30 12.13 -18.46
N LYS A 60 38.87 12.40 -19.70
CA LYS A 60 37.70 13.20 -20.03
C LYS A 60 36.62 12.33 -20.64
N ALA A 61 35.39 12.38 -20.11
CA ALA A 61 34.27 11.62 -20.63
C ALA A 61 33.79 12.17 -21.99
N THR A 62 33.37 11.26 -22.87
CA THR A 62 32.70 11.60 -24.12
C THR A 62 31.24 12.03 -23.89
N PRO A 63 30.56 12.60 -24.89
CA PRO A 63 29.13 12.87 -24.79
C PRO A 63 28.31 11.61 -24.46
N VAL A 64 28.67 10.44 -25.01
CA VAL A 64 28.02 9.15 -24.73
C VAL A 64 28.20 8.77 -23.26
N ALA A 65 29.44 8.84 -22.74
CA ALA A 65 29.69 8.55 -21.33
C ALA A 65 28.93 9.50 -20.39
N ASN A 66 28.78 10.78 -20.77
CA ASN A 66 28.00 11.75 -20.00
C ASN A 66 26.49 11.41 -19.96
N GLN A 67 25.94 10.85 -21.04
CA GLN A 67 24.54 10.39 -21.09
C GLN A 67 24.32 9.10 -20.32
N LEU A 68 25.29 8.19 -20.33
CA LEU A 68 25.21 6.90 -19.65
C LEU A 68 25.35 7.03 -18.13
N TYR A 69 26.24 7.91 -17.68
CA TYR A 69 26.63 8.01 -16.27
C TYR A 69 25.44 8.17 -15.30
N PRO A 70 24.49 9.09 -15.48
CA PRO A 70 23.40 9.27 -14.50
C PRO A 70 22.53 8.01 -14.36
N ASN A 71 22.27 7.29 -15.46
CA ASN A 71 21.51 6.06 -15.44
C ASN A 71 22.27 4.93 -14.77
N PHE A 72 23.56 4.79 -15.09
CA PHE A 72 24.43 3.76 -14.49
C PHE A 72 24.68 4.01 -13.02
N LYS A 73 24.84 5.26 -12.61
CA LYS A 73 24.96 5.68 -11.22
C LYS A 73 23.73 5.27 -10.42
N LYS A 74 22.54 5.56 -10.93
CA LYS A 74 21.29 5.16 -10.29
C LYS A 74 21.16 3.64 -10.13
N ILE A 75 21.51 2.87 -11.17
CA ILE A 75 21.46 1.40 -11.10
C ILE A 75 22.46 0.87 -10.06
N ASP A 76 23.69 1.42 -10.00
CA ASP A 76 24.71 1.02 -9.02
C ASP A 76 24.25 1.31 -7.58
N GLU A 77 23.61 2.46 -7.37
CA GLU A 77 23.00 2.84 -6.08
C GLU A 77 21.83 1.92 -5.70
N ASP A 78 20.95 1.59 -6.64
CA ASP A 78 19.81 0.68 -6.41
C ASP A 78 20.30 -0.73 -6.06
N ILE A 79 21.36 -1.21 -6.71
CA ILE A 79 22.02 -2.49 -6.38
C ILE A 79 22.65 -2.41 -4.99
N ALA A 80 23.38 -1.34 -4.68
CA ALA A 80 24.02 -1.17 -3.37
C ALA A 80 22.99 -1.15 -2.24
N ASN A 81 21.89 -0.42 -2.41
CA ASN A 81 20.78 -0.39 -1.48
C ASN A 81 20.14 -1.79 -1.30
N SER A 82 19.97 -2.52 -2.41
CA SER A 82 19.42 -3.89 -2.37
C SER A 82 20.33 -4.88 -1.63
N VAL A 83 21.66 -4.73 -1.75
CA VAL A 83 22.65 -5.56 -1.05
C VAL A 83 22.68 -5.20 0.46
N MET A 84 22.50 -3.95 0.83
CA MET A 84 22.40 -3.53 2.24
C MET A 84 21.21 -4.14 2.96
N ILE A 85 20.12 -4.45 2.25
CA ILE A 85 18.95 -5.16 2.80
C ILE A 85 19.31 -6.59 3.26
N SER A 86 20.37 -7.21 2.73
CA SER A 86 20.76 -8.59 3.06
C SER A 86 21.71 -8.73 4.27
N GLY A 87 22.24 -7.67 4.80
CA GLY A 87 23.20 -7.68 5.91
C GLY A 87 22.66 -7.08 7.18
N LYS A 88 22.36 -7.87 8.20
CA LYS A 88 22.26 -7.64 9.66
C LYS A 88 21.96 -6.24 10.24
N ASN A 89 21.78 -5.21 9.44
CA ASN A 89 21.34 -3.88 9.82
C ASN A 89 19.98 -3.62 9.21
N TYR A 90 18.94 -4.31 9.73
CA TYR A 90 17.61 -3.72 9.65
C TYR A 90 17.69 -2.40 10.43
N PRO A 91 17.17 -1.29 9.89
CA PRO A 91 17.04 -0.07 10.69
C PRO A 91 16.35 -0.43 12.01
N GLU A 92 16.79 0.19 13.11
CA GLU A 92 16.13 0.03 14.43
C GLU A 92 14.62 0.29 14.35
N VAL A 93 14.18 0.97 13.29
CA VAL A 93 12.78 1.28 12.98
C VAL A 93 12.31 0.35 11.85
N ALA A 94 11.39 -0.53 12.13
CA ALA A 94 10.76 -1.41 11.15
C ALA A 94 9.58 -0.71 10.49
N ASP A 95 9.54 -0.69 9.17
CA ASP A 95 8.36 -0.27 8.43
C ASP A 95 7.35 -1.42 8.36
N VAL A 96 6.07 -1.12 8.60
CA VAL A 96 4.95 -2.05 8.44
C VAL A 96 3.92 -1.42 7.50
N ILE A 97 3.70 -2.06 6.37
CA ILE A 97 2.75 -1.60 5.35
C ILE A 97 1.43 -2.33 5.53
N ILE A 98 0.39 -1.58 5.89
CA ILE A 98 -0.96 -2.11 6.10
C ILE A 98 -1.87 -1.64 4.97
N ARG A 99 -2.42 -2.56 4.20
CA ARG A 99 -3.48 -2.25 3.24
C ARG A 99 -4.83 -2.35 3.92
N THR A 100 -5.67 -1.32 3.78
CA THR A 100 -7.06 -1.32 4.24
C THR A 100 -7.88 -0.23 3.53
N ASN A 101 -9.16 -0.05 3.87
CA ASN A 101 -9.93 1.11 3.44
C ASN A 101 -9.85 2.23 4.49
N THR A 102 -10.17 3.46 4.08
CA THR A 102 -10.03 4.66 4.92
C THR A 102 -10.92 4.65 6.18
N MET A 103 -12.03 3.92 6.16
CA MET A 103 -12.93 3.78 7.30
C MET A 103 -12.29 2.89 8.39
N VAL A 104 -11.72 1.76 7.98
CA VAL A 104 -11.03 0.84 8.89
C VAL A 104 -9.70 1.45 9.36
N GLU A 105 -8.95 2.14 8.47
CA GLU A 105 -7.73 2.86 8.86
C GLU A 105 -7.98 3.82 10.01
N TYR A 106 -9.04 4.63 9.92
CA TYR A 106 -9.38 5.59 10.97
C TYR A 106 -9.54 4.92 12.34
N PHE A 107 -10.20 3.76 12.38
CA PHE A 107 -10.32 2.95 13.60
C PHE A 107 -8.98 2.39 14.07
N LEU A 108 -8.15 1.87 13.15
CA LEU A 108 -6.85 1.30 13.48
C LEU A 108 -5.89 2.35 14.05
N MET A 109 -5.90 3.56 13.49
CA MET A 109 -5.12 4.70 14.00
C MET A 109 -5.47 5.03 15.45
N ASP A 110 -6.76 5.08 15.80
CA ASP A 110 -7.18 5.32 17.19
C ASP A 110 -6.65 4.24 18.14
N LYS A 111 -6.65 2.97 17.71
CA LYS A 111 -6.07 1.86 18.47
C LYS A 111 -4.56 1.98 18.64
N LEU A 112 -3.82 2.29 17.57
CA LEU A 112 -2.37 2.45 17.60
C LEU A 112 -1.94 3.61 18.50
N LEU A 113 -2.67 4.74 18.45
CA LEU A 113 -2.42 5.90 19.29
C LEU A 113 -2.66 5.60 20.77
N LYS A 114 -3.77 4.96 21.13
CA LYS A 114 -4.10 4.59 22.51
C LYS A 114 -3.09 3.63 23.13
N ASN A 115 -2.51 2.75 22.33
CA ASN A 115 -1.51 1.80 22.78
C ASN A 115 -0.06 2.33 22.71
N ASN A 116 0.15 3.60 22.40
CA ASN A 116 1.49 4.24 22.26
C ASN A 116 2.41 3.58 21.20
N LYS A 117 1.87 2.77 20.30
CA LYS A 117 2.65 1.96 19.35
C LYS A 117 3.36 2.78 18.28
N LEU A 118 2.88 3.99 17.99
CA LEU A 118 3.56 4.92 17.08
C LEU A 118 4.91 5.44 17.64
N ARG A 119 5.24 5.12 18.89
CA ARG A 119 6.50 5.54 19.54
C ARG A 119 7.52 4.42 19.70
N GLU A 120 7.17 3.18 19.37
CA GLU A 120 7.99 1.99 19.65
C GLU A 120 8.93 1.58 18.50
N GLY A 121 9.40 2.52 17.69
CA GLY A 121 10.36 2.21 16.63
C GLY A 121 9.75 1.43 15.44
N ILE A 122 8.43 1.52 15.24
CA ILE A 122 7.73 0.98 14.08
C ILE A 122 7.12 2.13 13.31
N ASN A 123 7.44 2.25 12.03
CA ASN A 123 6.73 3.13 11.11
C ASN A 123 5.55 2.39 10.51
N PHE A 124 4.38 3.01 10.51
CA PHE A 124 3.19 2.47 9.86
C PHE A 124 2.89 3.24 8.58
N THR A 125 2.78 2.50 7.48
CA THR A 125 2.33 3.02 6.20
C THR A 125 0.98 2.41 5.86
N PHE A 126 -0.07 3.24 5.74
CA PHE A 126 -1.38 2.78 5.30
C PHE A 126 -1.54 2.93 3.80
N ASN A 127 -1.84 1.84 3.12
CA ASN A 127 -2.14 1.80 1.70
C ASN A 127 -3.65 1.61 1.51
N ASN A 128 -4.33 2.69 1.12
CA ASN A 128 -5.79 2.69 0.88
C ASN A 128 -6.17 2.44 -0.58
N ARG A 129 -5.26 1.88 -1.35
CA ARG A 129 -5.53 1.55 -2.75
C ARG A 129 -6.68 0.54 -2.83
N ILE A 130 -7.64 0.85 -3.70
CA ILE A 130 -8.72 -0.06 -4.03
C ILE A 130 -8.14 -1.25 -4.81
N MET A 131 -8.32 -2.45 -4.27
CA MET A 131 -7.79 -3.68 -4.85
C MET A 131 -8.88 -4.75 -4.91
N LEU A 132 -8.91 -5.50 -6.02
CA LEU A 132 -9.67 -6.74 -6.11
C LEU A 132 -9.01 -7.83 -5.27
N GLU A 133 -9.73 -8.90 -4.94
CA GLU A 133 -9.22 -10.00 -4.11
C GLU A 133 -7.88 -10.55 -4.60
N GLU A 134 -7.74 -10.82 -5.90
CA GLU A 134 -6.49 -11.29 -6.50
C GLU A 134 -5.32 -10.30 -6.32
N GLN A 135 -5.60 -9.01 -6.44
CA GLN A 135 -4.59 -7.97 -6.24
C GLN A 135 -4.15 -7.87 -4.77
N ARG A 136 -5.08 -8.05 -3.82
CA ARG A 136 -4.79 -8.12 -2.38
C ARG A 136 -3.84 -9.28 -2.07
N LEU A 137 -4.15 -10.46 -2.62
CA LEU A 137 -3.32 -11.65 -2.45
C LEU A 137 -1.93 -11.47 -3.08
N THR A 138 -1.86 -10.89 -4.28
CA THR A 138 -0.59 -10.63 -4.96
C THR A 138 0.29 -9.66 -4.16
N ALA A 139 -0.28 -8.59 -3.61
CA ALA A 139 0.45 -7.62 -2.81
C ALA A 139 1.05 -8.24 -1.53
N LEU A 140 0.33 -9.18 -0.88
CA LEU A 140 0.85 -9.95 0.26
C LEU A 140 1.99 -10.91 -0.15
N VAL A 141 1.87 -11.57 -1.31
CA VAL A 141 2.90 -12.49 -1.84
C VAL A 141 4.16 -11.74 -2.21
N SER A 142 4.04 -10.60 -2.89
CA SER A 142 5.17 -9.76 -3.31
C SER A 142 5.77 -8.93 -2.17
N ARG A 143 5.18 -8.96 -0.97
CA ARG A 143 5.53 -8.11 0.18
C ARG A 143 5.45 -6.60 -0.10
N GLU A 144 4.62 -6.21 -1.04
CA GLU A 144 4.19 -4.82 -1.20
C GLU A 144 3.33 -4.37 0.01
N VAL A 145 2.71 -5.36 0.69
CA VAL A 145 1.89 -5.20 1.88
C VAL A 145 2.28 -6.29 2.88
N ASP A 146 2.48 -5.92 4.14
CA ASP A 146 2.76 -6.86 5.23
C ASP A 146 1.49 -7.42 5.85
N ILE A 147 0.48 -6.56 6.05
CA ILE A 147 -0.84 -6.91 6.60
C ILE A 147 -1.92 -6.35 5.68
N ASP A 148 -2.80 -7.21 5.19
CA ASP A 148 -4.00 -6.79 4.46
C ASP A 148 -5.21 -6.89 5.38
N ILE A 149 -5.98 -5.79 5.52
CA ILE A 149 -7.16 -5.74 6.39
C ILE A 149 -8.38 -5.39 5.57
N GLY A 150 -9.40 -6.24 5.66
CA GLY A 150 -10.63 -6.05 4.89
C GLY A 150 -11.62 -7.20 5.03
N SER A 151 -12.49 -7.35 4.04
CA SER A 151 -13.47 -8.43 3.95
C SER A 151 -12.81 -9.79 3.84
N ALA A 152 -13.61 -10.83 4.08
CA ALA A 152 -13.19 -12.21 3.89
C ALA A 152 -12.67 -12.45 2.46
N ILE A 153 -11.52 -13.09 2.37
CA ILE A 153 -10.92 -13.61 1.13
C ILE A 153 -11.26 -15.09 1.06
N LYS A 154 -11.52 -15.60 -0.13
CA LYS A 154 -11.72 -17.05 -0.33
C LYS A 154 -10.54 -17.83 0.23
N HIS A 155 -10.83 -18.95 0.88
CA HIS A 155 -9.84 -19.74 1.59
C HIS A 155 -8.61 -20.05 0.71
N ASN A 156 -7.42 -19.67 1.22
CA ASN A 156 -6.15 -19.90 0.54
C ASN A 156 -5.08 -20.24 1.60
N HIS A 157 -4.52 -21.44 1.54
CA HIS A 157 -3.53 -21.95 2.49
C HIS A 157 -2.22 -21.14 2.56
N SER A 158 -1.97 -20.29 1.58
CA SER A 158 -0.79 -19.41 1.56
C SER A 158 -0.88 -18.24 2.54
N PHE A 159 -2.04 -18.03 3.18
CA PHE A 159 -2.28 -16.90 4.06
C PHE A 159 -2.86 -17.35 5.40
N ILE A 160 -2.51 -16.60 6.43
CA ILE A 160 -3.10 -16.72 7.76
C ILE A 160 -4.12 -15.60 7.90
N SER A 161 -5.34 -15.94 8.29
CA SER A 161 -6.41 -14.98 8.52
C SER A 161 -6.73 -14.92 10.01
N THR A 162 -6.92 -13.71 10.52
CA THR A 162 -7.39 -13.44 11.88
C THR A 162 -8.57 -12.48 11.81
N ARG A 163 -9.72 -12.86 12.35
CA ARG A 163 -10.85 -11.94 12.47
C ARG A 163 -10.52 -10.89 13.54
N ILE A 164 -10.51 -9.62 13.14
CA ILE A 164 -10.19 -8.49 14.03
C ILE A 164 -11.42 -7.74 14.52
N ALA A 165 -12.52 -7.79 13.76
CA ALA A 165 -13.77 -7.15 14.12
C ALA A 165 -14.97 -7.89 13.53
N GLN A 166 -16.10 -7.83 14.24
CA GLN A 166 -17.41 -8.17 13.76
C GLN A 166 -18.40 -7.09 14.17
N SER A 167 -19.27 -6.66 13.28
CA SER A 167 -20.19 -5.55 13.54
C SER A 167 -21.50 -5.72 12.82
N LYS A 168 -22.56 -5.16 13.40
CA LYS A 168 -23.78 -4.89 12.65
C LYS A 168 -23.55 -3.76 11.66
N ILE A 169 -24.37 -3.74 10.62
CA ILE A 169 -24.45 -2.64 9.66
C ILE A 169 -25.70 -1.82 10.01
N ILE A 170 -25.55 -0.51 10.06
CA ILE A 170 -26.61 0.45 10.32
C ILE A 170 -26.73 1.44 9.16
N GLY A 171 -27.85 2.14 9.10
CA GLY A 171 -27.98 3.32 8.26
C GLY A 171 -27.40 4.55 8.96
N LEU A 172 -26.82 5.46 8.19
CA LEU A 172 -26.35 6.77 8.64
C LEU A 172 -26.92 7.85 7.71
N CYS A 173 -27.47 8.92 8.29
CA CYS A 173 -27.95 10.10 7.59
C CYS A 173 -27.73 11.36 8.44
N ARG A 174 -28.01 12.55 7.89
CA ARG A 174 -27.93 13.79 8.67
C ARG A 174 -28.98 13.83 9.78
N GLN A 175 -28.67 14.52 10.86
CA GLN A 175 -29.64 14.82 11.90
C GLN A 175 -30.81 15.63 11.32
N GLY A 176 -32.06 15.27 11.74
CA GLY A 176 -33.26 15.91 11.22
C GLY A 176 -33.52 15.67 9.74
N HIS A 177 -33.18 14.49 9.23
CA HIS A 177 -33.52 14.09 7.88
C HIS A 177 -35.03 14.19 7.62
N PRO A 178 -35.48 14.80 6.49
CA PRO A 178 -36.90 15.16 6.32
C PRO A 178 -37.85 13.96 6.20
N ARG A 179 -37.35 12.81 5.77
CA ARG A 179 -38.15 11.60 5.48
C ARG A 179 -37.85 10.43 6.41
N ILE A 180 -36.72 10.47 7.13
CA ILE A 180 -36.23 9.35 7.93
C ILE A 180 -36.26 9.75 9.41
N LYS A 181 -36.85 8.91 10.27
CA LYS A 181 -36.86 9.10 11.71
C LYS A 181 -35.98 8.06 12.43
N GLU A 182 -36.52 6.88 12.74
CA GLU A 182 -35.85 5.87 13.57
C GLU A 182 -35.50 4.59 12.78
N ASN A 183 -36.44 4.14 11.96
CA ASN A 183 -36.33 2.89 11.22
C ASN A 183 -36.52 3.12 9.72
N LEU A 184 -35.86 2.32 8.91
CA LEU A 184 -35.95 2.41 7.46
C LEU A 184 -36.19 1.02 6.87
N SER A 185 -37.38 0.82 6.25
CA SER A 185 -37.67 -0.41 5.51
C SER A 185 -36.78 -0.51 4.27
N LEU A 186 -36.66 -1.71 3.70
CA LEU A 186 -35.92 -1.91 2.45
C LEU A 186 -36.49 -1.06 1.30
N GLU A 187 -37.82 -0.97 1.20
CA GLU A 187 -38.51 -0.17 0.17
C GLU A 187 -38.19 1.33 0.29
N GLN A 188 -38.21 1.85 1.52
CA GLN A 188 -37.83 3.24 1.80
C GLN A 188 -36.35 3.49 1.50
N TRP A 189 -35.48 2.57 1.96
CA TRP A 189 -34.04 2.63 1.69
C TRP A 189 -33.74 2.72 0.17
N MET A 190 -34.43 1.92 -0.65
CA MET A 190 -34.25 1.92 -2.08
C MET A 190 -34.74 3.19 -2.78
N LYS A 191 -35.66 3.94 -2.15
CA LYS A 191 -36.17 5.22 -2.67
C LYS A 191 -35.25 6.40 -2.36
N GLU A 192 -34.37 6.27 -1.36
CA GLU A 192 -33.45 7.33 -0.97
C GLU A 192 -32.29 7.45 -1.95
N GLU A 193 -31.62 8.60 -1.91
CA GLU A 193 -30.36 8.83 -2.59
C GLU A 193 -29.18 8.38 -1.71
N HIS A 194 -28.20 7.75 -2.33
CA HIS A 194 -27.12 7.07 -1.59
C HIS A 194 -25.77 7.71 -1.82
N ALA A 195 -25.01 7.83 -0.72
CA ALA A 195 -23.56 7.95 -0.78
C ALA A 195 -22.91 6.60 -0.46
N VAL A 196 -21.91 6.21 -1.21
CA VAL A 196 -21.29 4.88 -1.12
C VAL A 196 -19.77 5.02 -1.04
N LEU A 197 -19.17 4.38 -0.03
CA LEU A 197 -17.72 4.26 0.02
C LEU A 197 -17.26 3.44 -1.18
N SER A 198 -16.43 4.05 -2.01
CA SER A 198 -15.89 3.41 -3.21
C SER A 198 -14.76 2.48 -2.80
N SER A 199 -15.07 1.19 -2.63
CA SER A 199 -14.07 0.13 -2.49
C SER A 199 -14.39 -0.97 -3.49
N ALA A 200 -13.39 -1.70 -3.95
CA ALA A 200 -13.60 -2.91 -4.77
C ALA A 200 -14.42 -3.96 -4.00
N GLU A 201 -14.44 -3.82 -2.67
CA GLU A 201 -15.11 -4.75 -1.74
C GLU A 201 -16.53 -4.31 -1.37
N THR A 202 -17.07 -3.23 -1.95
CA THR A 202 -18.39 -2.71 -1.56
C THR A 202 -19.48 -3.78 -1.66
N HIS A 203 -19.26 -4.80 -2.50
CA HIS A 203 -20.16 -5.95 -2.61
C HIS A 203 -19.88 -7.05 -1.58
N ALA A 204 -18.64 -7.20 -1.12
CA ALA A 204 -18.24 -8.27 -0.20
C ALA A 204 -18.83 -8.12 1.22
N TYR A 205 -19.31 -6.94 1.57
CA TYR A 205 -19.93 -6.66 2.86
C TYR A 205 -21.46 -6.79 2.87
N LEU A 206 -22.06 -7.05 1.71
CA LEU A 206 -23.51 -7.15 1.59
C LEU A 206 -23.92 -8.60 1.43
N PRO A 207 -25.00 -9.04 2.09
CA PRO A 207 -25.55 -10.35 1.89
C PRO A 207 -25.88 -10.62 0.41
N GLU A 208 -25.53 -11.81 -0.09
CA GLU A 208 -25.70 -12.19 -1.50
C GLU A 208 -27.13 -11.97 -2.00
N LYS A 209 -28.11 -12.24 -1.13
CA LYS A 209 -29.56 -12.01 -1.38
C LYS A 209 -29.91 -10.55 -1.72
N LEU A 210 -29.06 -9.59 -1.35
CA LEU A 210 -29.29 -8.18 -1.58
C LEU A 210 -28.58 -7.65 -2.84
N TYR A 211 -27.65 -8.42 -3.41
CA TYR A 211 -26.88 -8.01 -4.60
C TYR A 211 -27.75 -7.58 -5.77
N ALA A 212 -28.75 -8.38 -6.11
CA ALA A 212 -29.62 -8.13 -7.26
C ALA A 212 -30.35 -6.76 -7.15
N ASN A 213 -30.78 -6.37 -5.95
CA ASN A 213 -31.51 -5.13 -5.70
C ASN A 213 -30.59 -3.92 -5.50
N PHE A 214 -29.36 -4.13 -5.01
CA PHE A 214 -28.44 -3.06 -4.69
C PHE A 214 -27.86 -2.31 -5.88
N HIS A 215 -27.81 -2.94 -7.05
CA HIS A 215 -27.44 -2.26 -8.29
C HIS A 215 -28.46 -1.20 -8.76
N GLN A 216 -29.71 -1.31 -8.26
CA GLN A 216 -30.79 -0.38 -8.60
C GLN A 216 -30.87 0.84 -7.69
N ARG A 217 -30.00 0.94 -6.66
CA ARG A 217 -29.96 2.11 -5.76
C ARG A 217 -29.60 3.38 -6.52
N ASN A 218 -30.27 4.46 -6.17
CA ASN A 218 -29.95 5.79 -6.66
C ASN A 218 -28.66 6.33 -6.03
N ILE A 219 -27.49 5.89 -6.52
CA ILE A 219 -26.19 6.30 -5.99
C ILE A 219 -25.80 7.64 -6.61
N ARG A 220 -25.74 8.69 -5.79
CA ARG A 220 -25.40 10.06 -6.19
C ARG A 220 -23.94 10.42 -5.91
N TYR A 221 -23.34 9.80 -4.91
CA TYR A 221 -21.98 10.13 -4.49
C TYR A 221 -21.16 8.87 -4.21
N ARG A 222 -19.95 8.85 -4.72
CA ARG A 222 -18.95 7.80 -4.46
C ARG A 222 -17.63 8.44 -4.07
N SER A 223 -17.03 8.00 -2.96
CA SER A 223 -15.72 8.44 -2.53
C SER A 223 -15.00 7.34 -1.77
N ASN A 224 -13.69 7.34 -1.79
CA ASN A 224 -12.84 6.52 -0.90
C ASN A 224 -12.38 7.27 0.36
N SER A 225 -12.79 8.53 0.53
CA SER A 225 -12.48 9.35 1.69
C SER A 225 -13.61 9.30 2.70
N LEU A 226 -13.33 8.76 3.91
CA LEU A 226 -14.30 8.74 4.99
C LEU A 226 -14.76 10.17 5.36
N LEU A 227 -13.83 11.12 5.48
CA LEU A 227 -14.14 12.51 5.84
C LEU A 227 -15.11 13.14 4.84
N ASN A 228 -14.86 12.98 3.54
CA ASN A 228 -15.75 13.51 2.50
C ASN A 228 -17.12 12.81 2.51
N MET A 229 -17.17 11.52 2.82
CA MET A 229 -18.42 10.78 2.98
C MET A 229 -19.26 11.34 4.12
N LEU A 230 -18.67 11.50 5.32
CA LEU A 230 -19.37 12.06 6.48
C LEU A 230 -19.86 13.49 6.23
N HIS A 231 -19.04 14.31 5.60
CA HIS A 231 -19.43 15.68 5.22
C HIS A 231 -20.57 15.68 4.20
N CYS A 232 -20.52 14.83 3.19
CA CYS A 232 -21.59 14.69 2.20
C CYS A 232 -22.92 14.28 2.86
N ILE A 233 -22.89 13.28 3.74
CA ILE A 233 -24.09 12.84 4.48
C ILE A 233 -24.65 13.96 5.37
N GLU A 234 -23.78 14.69 6.07
CA GLU A 234 -24.22 15.80 6.93
C GLU A 234 -24.92 16.92 6.15
N LYS A 235 -24.46 17.22 4.93
CA LYS A 235 -24.94 18.37 4.13
C LYS A 235 -25.98 18.01 3.07
N SER A 236 -26.43 16.75 3.02
CA SER A 236 -27.42 16.27 2.05
C SER A 236 -28.50 15.41 2.70
N ASP A 237 -29.51 15.02 1.91
CA ASP A 237 -30.50 14.02 2.32
C ASP A 237 -30.07 12.60 1.88
N PHE A 238 -28.76 12.37 1.69
CA PHE A 238 -28.28 11.06 1.32
C PHE A 238 -28.18 10.13 2.52
N VAL A 239 -28.26 8.84 2.25
CA VAL A 239 -28.07 7.77 3.24
C VAL A 239 -26.87 6.94 2.88
N MET A 240 -26.23 6.35 3.89
CA MET A 240 -25.15 5.37 3.68
C MET A 240 -25.23 4.22 4.67
N PHE A 241 -24.68 3.07 4.31
CA PHE A 241 -24.37 2.02 5.26
C PHE A 241 -23.14 2.38 6.08
N PHE A 242 -23.21 2.06 7.35
CA PHE A 242 -22.10 2.32 8.25
C PHE A 242 -21.93 1.17 9.26
N PRO A 243 -20.68 0.71 9.53
CA PRO A 243 -20.42 -0.28 10.57
C PRO A 243 -20.67 0.31 11.96
N GLU A 244 -21.52 -0.32 12.76
CA GLU A 244 -21.91 0.18 14.08
C GLU A 244 -20.70 0.42 15.00
N PHE A 245 -19.68 -0.46 14.97
CA PHE A 245 -18.50 -0.35 15.83
C PHE A 245 -17.67 0.93 15.60
N LEU A 246 -17.83 1.57 14.44
CA LEU A 246 -17.13 2.80 14.11
C LEU A 246 -17.85 4.07 14.59
N LEU A 247 -19.10 3.98 15.05
CA LEU A 247 -19.88 5.14 15.48
C LEU A 247 -19.16 5.99 16.53
N LYS A 248 -18.59 5.34 17.55
CA LYS A 248 -17.87 6.00 18.64
C LYS A 248 -16.60 6.74 18.19
N HIS A 249 -16.15 6.49 16.96
CA HIS A 249 -14.98 7.12 16.36
C HIS A 249 -15.34 8.26 15.41
N ILE A 250 -16.65 8.46 15.10
CA ILE A 250 -17.08 9.61 14.30
C ILE A 250 -16.83 10.88 15.12
N PRO A 251 -16.13 11.89 14.56
CA PRO A 251 -15.94 13.16 15.24
C PRO A 251 -17.26 13.82 15.63
N HIS A 252 -17.35 14.31 16.86
CA HIS A 252 -18.58 14.90 17.45
C HIS A 252 -19.08 16.15 16.73
N TYR A 253 -18.27 16.77 15.88
CA TYR A 253 -18.69 17.95 15.11
C TYR A 253 -19.55 17.60 13.89
N PHE A 254 -19.68 16.33 13.51
CA PHE A 254 -20.63 15.91 12.49
C PHE A 254 -22.02 15.74 13.10
N ASN A 255 -23.00 16.44 12.54
CA ASN A 255 -24.39 16.37 12.98
C ASN A 255 -25.16 15.26 12.25
N LEU A 256 -24.91 14.01 12.66
CA LEU A 256 -25.42 12.80 12.04
C LEU A 256 -26.35 12.03 12.99
N GLN A 257 -27.25 11.25 12.41
CA GLN A 257 -28.09 10.30 13.15
C GLN A 257 -27.97 8.90 12.55
N THR A 258 -28.07 7.92 13.42
CA THR A 258 -28.16 6.52 13.04
C THR A 258 -29.59 6.12 12.74
N VAL A 259 -29.74 5.19 11.82
CA VAL A 259 -31.06 4.68 11.42
C VAL A 259 -31.01 3.16 11.47
N ALA A 260 -31.96 2.56 12.18
CA ALA A 260 -32.11 1.11 12.19
C ALA A 260 -32.58 0.60 10.82
N ILE A 261 -31.97 -0.49 10.37
CA ILE A 261 -32.28 -1.18 9.12
C ILE A 261 -32.64 -2.65 9.43
N PRO A 262 -33.86 -2.93 9.93
CA PRO A 262 -34.23 -4.23 10.50
C PRO A 262 -34.05 -5.41 9.53
N TRP A 263 -34.16 -5.16 8.23
CA TRP A 263 -33.97 -6.17 7.18
C TRP A 263 -32.50 -6.61 7.02
N MET A 264 -31.54 -5.93 7.69
CA MET A 264 -30.13 -6.32 7.80
C MET A 264 -29.71 -6.76 9.22
N GLU A 265 -30.64 -6.87 10.17
CA GLU A 265 -30.30 -7.13 11.57
C GLU A 265 -29.51 -8.43 11.81
N LYS A 266 -29.73 -9.44 10.95
CA LYS A 266 -29.05 -10.72 11.01
C LYS A 266 -27.71 -10.74 10.25
N ASP A 267 -27.43 -9.70 9.52
CA ASP A 267 -26.23 -9.62 8.67
C ASP A 267 -25.13 -8.86 9.42
N THR A 268 -23.96 -9.45 9.49
CA THR A 268 -22.79 -8.85 10.14
C THR A 268 -21.68 -8.59 9.13
N LEU A 269 -20.93 -7.54 9.41
CA LEU A 269 -19.68 -7.23 8.73
C LEU A 269 -18.54 -7.84 9.53
N ASP A 270 -17.82 -8.78 8.93
CA ASP A 270 -16.59 -9.31 9.48
C ASP A 270 -15.38 -8.63 8.81
N VAL A 271 -14.42 -8.21 9.64
CA VAL A 271 -13.16 -7.63 9.19
C VAL A 271 -12.03 -8.57 9.59
N TYR A 272 -11.23 -8.96 8.61
CA TYR A 272 -10.10 -9.87 8.79
C TYR A 272 -8.78 -9.18 8.50
N ALA A 273 -7.75 -9.55 9.26
CA ALA A 273 -6.35 -9.28 8.93
C ALA A 273 -5.74 -10.54 8.29
N TYR A 274 -5.00 -10.34 7.21
CA TYR A 274 -4.29 -11.38 6.47
C TYR A 274 -2.81 -11.10 6.45
N ILE A 275 -1.99 -12.13 6.70
CA ILE A 275 -0.55 -12.13 6.47
C ILE A 275 -0.17 -13.35 5.63
N HIS A 276 0.93 -13.24 4.89
CA HIS A 276 1.47 -14.41 4.17
C HIS A 276 1.95 -15.48 5.17
N SER A 277 1.70 -16.77 4.91
CA SER A 277 2.04 -17.90 5.80
C SER A 277 3.55 -17.98 6.15
N LYS A 278 4.44 -17.46 5.28
CA LYS A 278 5.88 -17.34 5.57
C LYS A 278 6.18 -16.35 6.71
N ALA A 279 5.26 -15.43 7.01
CA ALA A 279 5.38 -14.48 8.12
C ALA A 279 4.74 -14.99 9.42
N LYS A 280 4.35 -16.27 9.49
CA LYS A 280 3.67 -16.88 10.66
C LYS A 280 4.45 -16.77 11.98
N ASN A 281 5.76 -16.58 11.93
CA ASN A 281 6.63 -16.44 13.09
C ASN A 281 7.13 -14.99 13.26
N ASP A 282 6.61 -14.03 12.50
CA ASP A 282 6.94 -12.62 12.69
C ASP A 282 6.13 -12.07 13.87
N GLU A 283 6.75 -12.07 15.05
CA GLU A 283 6.12 -11.64 16.30
C GLU A 283 5.62 -10.19 16.23
N ARG A 284 6.26 -9.33 15.44
CA ARG A 284 5.85 -7.93 15.27
C ARG A 284 4.49 -7.85 14.59
N LEU A 285 4.31 -8.56 13.45
CA LEU A 285 3.05 -8.56 12.71
C LEU A 285 1.94 -9.21 13.53
N LEU A 286 2.23 -10.33 14.21
CA LEU A 286 1.27 -10.99 15.08
C LEU A 286 0.83 -10.10 16.24
N HIS A 287 1.78 -9.40 16.89
CA HIS A 287 1.48 -8.46 17.94
C HIS A 287 0.63 -7.28 17.46
N ILE A 288 0.95 -6.70 16.28
CA ILE A 288 0.14 -5.65 15.68
C ILE A 288 -1.29 -6.14 15.43
N ILE A 289 -1.46 -7.32 14.82
CA ILE A 289 -2.79 -7.90 14.56
C ILE A 289 -3.57 -8.08 15.88
N ASP A 290 -2.91 -8.53 16.93
CA ASP A 290 -3.55 -8.75 18.24
C ASP A 290 -4.02 -7.43 18.87
N LEU A 291 -3.24 -6.37 18.76
CA LEU A 291 -3.62 -5.02 19.19
C LEU A 291 -4.82 -4.45 18.42
N LEU A 292 -5.00 -4.86 17.17
CA LEU A 292 -6.07 -4.36 16.31
C LEU A 292 -7.41 -5.08 16.52
N LYS A 293 -7.46 -6.19 17.26
CA LYS A 293 -8.71 -6.87 17.61
C LYS A 293 -9.64 -5.98 18.42
N LEU A 294 -10.96 -6.08 18.13
CA LEU A 294 -12.02 -5.46 18.92
C LEU A 294 -12.20 -6.17 20.23
#